data_0ec65f7ab5f2fa1ebefdf4a7490b66d8
#
_entry.id   0ec65f7ab5f2fa1ebefdf4a7490b66d8
#
_cell.length_a   1.000
_cell.length_b   1.000
_cell.length_c   1.000
_cell.angle_alpha   90.00
_cell.angle_beta   90.00
_cell.angle_gamma   90.00
#
_symmetry.space_group_name_H-M   'P 1'
#
loop_
_entity.id
_entity.type
_entity.pdbx_description
1 polymer ?
#
loop_
_entity_poly.entity_id
_entity_poly.type
_entity_poly.pdbx_seq_one_letter_code
_entity_poly.pdbx_strand_id
1 'polypeptide(L)'
;QPLQTAIEEIRRELNFNTLGRLTAFRQLAQEGKLKAEEKLALAVTGWLMGSDGAMPRVSIAVSLYEVRNLVRQYLTEELKPNRDQILESLSRQEGATPERLARVLAHIKPPLEAQPVEGKPGYYALEVPGVGREPPVRYYVQLPPEYDPYRRYPTIVTLRGAGTTAELQVDWWAGAWNQAGVRTGQAARHGYIVIAPDWPAEHQKQYTYSAREHTAVLQALRDACRRFSIDTDRVFLSGHSM
;
A
#
# COMPACT_ATOMS: atom_id res chain seq x y z
N GLN A 1 13.01 11.71 -23.01
CA GLN A 1 11.59 11.25 -22.87
C GLN A 1 11.31 10.54 -21.54
N PRO A 2 12.03 9.47 -21.09
CA PRO A 2 11.67 8.77 -19.84
C PRO A 2 11.68 9.65 -18.58
N LEU A 3 12.68 10.54 -18.46
CA LEU A 3 12.77 11.46 -17.34
C LEU A 3 11.66 12.52 -17.34
N GLN A 4 11.17 12.94 -18.50
CA GLN A 4 10.04 13.87 -18.59
C GLN A 4 8.77 13.24 -18.06
N THR A 5 8.47 12.00 -18.48
CA THR A 5 7.32 11.23 -17.96
C THR A 5 7.41 11.05 -16.45
N ALA A 6 8.60 10.71 -15.94
CA ALA A 6 8.82 10.59 -14.49
C ALA A 6 8.56 11.91 -13.74
N ILE A 7 8.98 13.05 -14.29
CA ILE A 7 8.74 14.37 -13.68
C ILE A 7 7.26 14.73 -13.70
N GLU A 8 6.52 14.39 -14.74
CA GLU A 8 5.07 14.61 -14.78
C GLU A 8 4.33 13.78 -13.72
N GLU A 9 4.75 12.53 -13.49
CA GLU A 9 4.22 11.71 -12.40
C GLU A 9 4.55 12.33 -11.04
N ILE A 10 5.79 12.75 -10.81
CA ILE A 10 6.22 13.44 -9.58
C ILE A 10 5.32 14.64 -9.30
N ARG A 11 5.04 15.48 -10.31
CA ARG A 11 4.18 16.66 -10.17
C ARG A 11 2.76 16.32 -9.74
N ARG A 12 2.20 15.20 -10.19
CA ARG A 12 0.86 14.75 -9.82
C ARG A 12 0.79 14.18 -8.40
N GLU A 13 1.87 13.56 -7.96
CA GLU A 13 1.95 12.84 -6.69
C GLU A 13 2.62 13.65 -5.57
N LEU A 14 3.08 14.88 -5.88
CA LEU A 14 3.75 15.75 -4.91
C LEU A 14 2.77 16.29 -3.89
N ASN A 15 3.01 15.99 -2.63
CA ASN A 15 2.25 16.48 -1.49
C ASN A 15 3.16 16.69 -0.28
N PHE A 16 2.59 17.07 0.86
CA PHE A 16 3.34 17.32 2.09
C PHE A 16 4.20 16.11 2.53
N ASN A 17 3.68 14.88 2.42
CA ASN A 17 4.37 13.66 2.83
C ASN A 17 5.50 13.24 1.86
N THR A 18 5.43 13.68 0.60
CA THR A 18 6.38 13.32 -0.45
C THR A 18 7.41 14.40 -0.76
N LEU A 19 7.16 15.65 -0.35
CA LEU A 19 8.04 16.80 -0.63
C LEU A 19 9.48 16.58 -0.12
N GLY A 20 9.65 15.93 1.01
CA GLY A 20 10.96 15.61 1.59
C GLY A 20 11.88 14.79 0.69
N ARG A 21 11.31 14.00 -0.23
CA ARG A 21 12.06 13.19 -1.20
C ARG A 21 12.87 14.04 -2.18
N LEU A 22 12.48 15.30 -2.40
CA LEU A 22 13.12 16.24 -3.29
C LEU A 22 14.13 17.17 -2.58
N THR A 23 14.48 16.92 -1.31
CA THR A 23 15.35 17.81 -0.54
C THR A 23 16.72 17.94 -1.20
N ALA A 24 17.38 16.83 -1.60
CA ALA A 24 18.66 16.86 -2.29
C ALA A 24 18.59 17.62 -3.63
N PHE A 25 17.52 17.44 -4.41
CA PHE A 25 17.28 18.21 -5.62
C PHE A 25 17.20 19.71 -5.33
N ARG A 26 16.45 20.14 -4.33
CA ARG A 26 16.28 21.56 -3.97
C ARG A 26 17.60 22.20 -3.56
N GLN A 27 18.45 21.48 -2.86
CA GLN A 27 19.76 21.98 -2.42
C GLN A 27 20.77 22.06 -3.56
N LEU A 28 20.99 20.95 -4.26
CA LEU A 28 22.07 20.83 -5.25
C LEU A 28 21.72 21.46 -6.60
N ALA A 29 20.45 21.54 -6.97
CA ALA A 29 20.04 22.15 -8.24
C ALA A 29 20.34 23.66 -8.33
N GLN A 30 20.50 24.34 -7.20
CA GLN A 30 20.82 25.76 -7.12
C GLN A 30 22.32 26.07 -7.22
N GLU A 31 23.18 25.08 -6.98
CA GLU A 31 24.63 25.28 -6.94
C GLU A 31 25.31 25.59 -8.30
N GLY A 32 24.58 25.57 -9.40
CA GLY A 32 25.08 25.91 -10.74
C GLY A 32 26.05 24.90 -11.37
N LYS A 33 26.45 23.85 -10.63
CA LYS A 33 27.42 22.84 -11.06
C LYS A 33 26.85 21.72 -11.92
N LEU A 34 25.53 21.50 -11.84
CA LEU A 34 24.85 20.40 -12.52
C LEU A 34 24.20 20.87 -13.83
N LYS A 35 24.31 20.05 -14.87
CA LYS A 35 23.55 20.21 -16.11
C LYS A 35 22.05 19.97 -15.90
N ALA A 36 21.23 20.45 -16.82
CA ALA A 36 19.77 20.30 -16.72
C ALA A 36 19.32 18.83 -16.56
N GLU A 37 19.92 17.92 -17.33
CA GLU A 37 19.61 16.48 -17.26
C GLU A 37 20.03 15.84 -15.93
N GLU A 38 21.15 16.28 -15.34
CA GLU A 38 21.62 15.83 -14.04
C GLU A 38 20.71 16.32 -12.91
N LYS A 39 20.16 17.53 -13.04
CA LYS A 39 19.14 18.04 -12.11
C LYS A 39 17.85 17.21 -12.18
N LEU A 40 17.39 16.85 -13.39
CA LEU A 40 16.24 15.96 -13.55
C LEU A 40 16.52 14.57 -12.97
N ALA A 41 17.69 14.01 -13.22
CA ALA A 41 18.11 12.74 -12.65
C ALA A 41 18.12 12.76 -11.12
N LEU A 42 18.60 13.84 -10.52
CA LEU A 42 18.61 14.03 -9.07
C LEU A 42 17.18 14.07 -8.49
N ALA A 43 16.26 14.77 -9.16
CA ALA A 43 14.85 14.80 -8.74
C ALA A 43 14.19 13.40 -8.83
N VAL A 44 14.39 12.69 -9.96
CA VAL A 44 13.80 11.36 -10.17
C VAL A 44 14.36 10.33 -9.21
N THR A 45 15.68 10.27 -9.03
CA THR A 45 16.30 9.30 -8.11
C THR A 45 15.90 9.57 -6.65
N GLY A 46 15.83 10.85 -6.25
CA GLY A 46 15.35 11.24 -4.93
C GLY A 46 13.88 10.87 -4.71
N TRP A 47 13.06 11.05 -5.72
CA TRP A 47 11.65 10.63 -5.66
C TRP A 47 11.49 9.12 -5.47
N LEU A 48 12.27 8.33 -6.22
CA LEU A 48 12.16 6.87 -6.23
C LEU A 48 12.80 6.22 -5.01
N MET A 49 13.85 6.81 -4.43
CA MET A 49 14.64 6.17 -3.37
C MET A 49 14.71 6.97 -2.06
N GLY A 50 14.04 8.12 -2.00
CA GLY A 50 14.23 9.09 -0.91
C GLY A 50 15.42 10.01 -1.15
N SER A 51 15.44 11.15 -0.43
CA SER A 51 16.46 12.20 -0.60
C SER A 51 17.89 11.68 -0.43
N ASP A 52 18.12 10.76 0.51
CA ASP A 52 19.43 10.18 0.79
C ASP A 52 19.94 9.25 -0.34
N GLY A 53 19.02 8.78 -1.18
CA GLY A 53 19.34 7.99 -2.36
C GLY A 53 19.48 8.79 -3.64
N ALA A 54 19.30 10.12 -3.58
CA ALA A 54 19.31 10.98 -4.74
C ALA A 54 20.71 11.07 -5.37
N MET A 55 20.79 10.95 -6.69
CA MET A 55 22.04 11.05 -7.43
C MET A 55 21.83 11.67 -8.81
N PRO A 56 22.78 12.50 -9.30
CA PRO A 56 22.66 13.22 -10.57
C PRO A 56 23.07 12.36 -11.79
N ARG A 57 22.90 11.05 -11.74
CA ARG A 57 23.34 10.12 -12.79
C ARG A 57 22.18 9.72 -13.69
N VAL A 58 22.15 10.25 -14.90
CA VAL A 58 21.03 10.12 -15.86
C VAL A 58 20.74 8.65 -16.20
N SER A 59 21.77 7.82 -16.48
CA SER A 59 21.57 6.40 -16.79
C SER A 59 20.89 5.65 -15.65
N ILE A 60 21.30 5.91 -14.42
CA ILE A 60 20.71 5.32 -13.21
C ILE A 60 19.28 5.81 -13.01
N ALA A 61 19.00 7.10 -13.22
CA ALA A 61 17.64 7.63 -13.07
C ALA A 61 16.65 6.98 -14.05
N VAL A 62 17.06 6.80 -15.31
CA VAL A 62 16.27 6.11 -16.33
C VAL A 62 16.05 4.65 -15.95
N SER A 63 17.12 3.95 -15.56
CA SER A 63 17.05 2.55 -15.16
C SER A 63 16.19 2.34 -13.89
N LEU A 64 16.31 3.21 -12.90
CA LEU A 64 15.48 3.15 -11.67
C LEU A 64 14.00 3.43 -11.95
N TYR A 65 13.67 4.30 -12.86
CA TYR A 65 12.31 4.52 -13.27
C TYR A 65 11.70 3.25 -13.90
N GLU A 66 12.47 2.55 -14.73
CA GLU A 66 12.07 1.26 -15.29
C GLU A 66 11.98 0.17 -14.20
N VAL A 67 12.94 0.12 -13.29
CA VAL A 67 12.89 -0.78 -12.11
C VAL A 67 11.59 -0.60 -11.33
N ARG A 68 11.22 0.65 -11.03
CA ARG A 68 9.94 0.92 -10.34
C ARG A 68 8.74 0.40 -11.13
N ASN A 69 8.71 0.56 -12.44
CA ASN A 69 7.62 0.08 -13.28
C ASN A 69 7.56 -1.45 -13.31
N LEU A 70 8.68 -2.13 -13.45
CA LEU A 70 8.79 -3.58 -13.38
C LEU A 70 8.38 -4.12 -11.99
N VAL A 71 8.76 -3.45 -10.92
CA VAL A 71 8.31 -3.81 -9.56
C VAL A 71 6.79 -3.69 -9.44
N ARG A 72 6.18 -2.63 -9.95
CA ARG A 72 4.71 -2.48 -9.94
C ARG A 72 4.04 -3.60 -10.73
N GLN A 73 4.53 -3.92 -11.93
CA GLN A 73 4.03 -5.02 -12.73
C GLN A 73 4.16 -6.36 -11.99
N TYR A 74 5.31 -6.64 -11.39
CA TYR A 74 5.52 -7.86 -10.59
C TYR A 74 4.53 -8.00 -9.43
N LEU A 75 4.24 -6.91 -8.73
CA LEU A 75 3.33 -6.89 -7.59
C LEU A 75 1.85 -7.07 -7.99
N THR A 76 1.49 -6.76 -9.23
CA THR A 76 0.12 -6.94 -9.75
C THR A 76 -0.07 -8.23 -10.55
N GLU A 77 0.99 -8.81 -11.09
CA GLU A 77 0.92 -10.01 -11.92
C GLU A 77 0.61 -11.26 -11.07
N GLU A 78 -0.32 -12.08 -11.53
CA GLU A 78 -0.76 -13.29 -10.84
C GLU A 78 -0.12 -14.57 -11.41
N LEU A 79 0.17 -14.58 -12.71
CA LEU A 79 0.70 -15.74 -13.40
C LEU A 79 2.21 -15.88 -13.18
N LYS A 80 2.63 -17.01 -12.63
CA LYS A 80 4.03 -17.30 -12.35
C LYS A 80 4.96 -17.11 -13.56
N PRO A 81 4.64 -17.62 -14.78
CA PRO A 81 5.53 -17.43 -15.94
C PRO A 81 5.80 -15.95 -16.26
N ASN A 82 4.75 -15.10 -16.17
CA ASN A 82 4.89 -13.67 -16.41
C ASN A 82 5.76 -13.00 -15.33
N ARG A 83 5.56 -13.39 -14.06
CA ARG A 83 6.40 -12.89 -12.95
C ARG A 83 7.87 -13.26 -13.15
N ASP A 84 8.15 -14.48 -13.61
CA ASP A 84 9.52 -14.92 -13.90
C ASP A 84 10.16 -14.07 -15.02
N GLN A 85 9.41 -13.73 -16.07
CA GLN A 85 9.87 -12.83 -17.14
C GLN A 85 10.12 -11.39 -16.64
N ILE A 86 9.27 -10.88 -15.76
CA ILE A 86 9.48 -9.56 -15.14
C ILE A 86 10.74 -9.57 -14.28
N LEU A 87 10.99 -10.62 -13.50
CA LEU A 87 12.22 -10.76 -12.71
C LEU A 87 13.46 -10.83 -13.59
N GLU A 88 13.40 -11.53 -14.71
CA GLU A 88 14.50 -11.56 -15.69
C GLU A 88 14.76 -10.16 -16.26
N SER A 89 13.71 -9.43 -16.62
CA SER A 89 13.83 -8.05 -17.11
C SER A 89 14.39 -7.11 -16.05
N LEU A 90 13.99 -7.29 -14.78
CA LEU A 90 14.46 -6.54 -13.64
C LEU A 90 15.97 -6.78 -13.40
N SER A 91 16.42 -8.04 -13.49
CA SER A 91 17.83 -8.40 -13.27
C SER A 91 18.80 -7.78 -14.29
N ARG A 92 18.31 -7.37 -15.44
CA ARG A 92 19.10 -6.70 -16.49
C ARG A 92 19.24 -5.18 -16.29
N GLN A 93 18.52 -4.62 -15.31
CA GLN A 93 18.53 -3.17 -15.08
C GLN A 93 19.77 -2.75 -14.26
N GLU A 94 20.52 -1.75 -14.74
CA GLU A 94 21.66 -1.16 -14.02
C GLU A 94 21.27 -0.63 -12.63
N GLY A 95 20.02 -0.16 -12.49
CA GLY A 95 19.44 0.34 -11.25
C GLY A 95 19.02 -0.73 -10.25
N ALA A 96 18.95 -2.00 -10.63
CA ALA A 96 18.35 -3.08 -9.83
C ALA A 96 19.34 -3.73 -8.85
N THR A 97 19.96 -2.96 -7.98
CA THR A 97 20.72 -3.52 -6.84
C THR A 97 19.79 -3.80 -5.64
N PRO A 98 20.12 -4.75 -4.75
CA PRO A 98 19.31 -5.04 -3.58
C PRO A 98 18.97 -3.81 -2.73
N GLU A 99 19.96 -2.93 -2.48
CA GLU A 99 19.76 -1.72 -1.69
C GLU A 99 18.81 -0.73 -2.38
N ARG A 100 18.93 -0.58 -3.70
CA ARG A 100 18.07 0.32 -4.47
C ARG A 100 16.66 -0.23 -4.58
N LEU A 101 16.51 -1.53 -4.78
CA LEU A 101 15.19 -2.20 -4.76
C LEU A 101 14.49 -2.01 -3.42
N ALA A 102 15.19 -2.19 -2.31
CA ALA A 102 14.64 -1.96 -0.98
C ALA A 102 14.16 -0.51 -0.81
N ARG A 103 14.94 0.47 -1.28
CA ARG A 103 14.56 1.89 -1.26
C ARG A 103 13.36 2.18 -2.16
N VAL A 104 13.32 1.64 -3.37
CA VAL A 104 12.17 1.80 -4.28
C VAL A 104 10.91 1.20 -3.65
N LEU A 105 10.98 0.00 -3.07
CA LEU A 105 9.86 -0.64 -2.37
C LEU A 105 9.37 0.17 -1.16
N ALA A 106 10.28 0.85 -0.45
CA ALA A 106 9.92 1.72 0.66
C ALA A 106 9.15 2.98 0.23
N HIS A 107 9.30 3.40 -1.03
CA HIS A 107 8.75 4.65 -1.55
C HIS A 107 7.64 4.47 -2.59
N ILE A 108 7.28 3.24 -2.92
CA ILE A 108 6.19 2.93 -3.86
C ILE A 108 4.85 2.89 -3.12
N LYS A 109 3.82 3.46 -3.74
CA LYS A 109 2.44 3.29 -3.25
C LYS A 109 1.91 1.88 -3.52
N PRO A 110 0.90 1.41 -2.80
CA PRO A 110 0.26 0.13 -3.06
C PRO A 110 -0.12 -0.04 -4.53
N PRO A 111 0.11 -1.23 -5.12
CA PRO A 111 -0.01 -1.42 -6.57
C PRO A 111 -1.45 -1.54 -7.06
N LEU A 112 -2.39 -1.99 -6.21
CA LEU A 112 -3.79 -2.14 -6.57
C LEU A 112 -4.62 -0.96 -6.08
N GLU A 113 -5.53 -0.51 -6.93
CA GLU A 113 -6.52 0.51 -6.55
C GLU A 113 -7.79 -0.15 -6.01
N ALA A 114 -8.50 0.56 -5.16
CA ALA A 114 -9.81 0.19 -4.66
C ALA A 114 -10.70 1.43 -4.68
N GLN A 115 -12.01 1.23 -4.87
CA GLN A 115 -12.99 2.29 -4.80
C GLN A 115 -13.70 2.24 -3.44
N PRO A 116 -13.82 3.35 -2.71
CA PRO A 116 -14.59 3.39 -1.48
C PRO A 116 -16.07 3.16 -1.78
N VAL A 117 -16.79 2.68 -0.80
CA VAL A 117 -18.25 2.57 -0.87
C VAL A 117 -18.83 3.98 -1.02
N GLU A 118 -19.78 4.14 -1.93
CA GLU A 118 -20.40 5.43 -2.23
C GLU A 118 -20.96 6.10 -0.96
N GLY A 119 -20.67 7.37 -0.79
CA GLY A 119 -21.07 8.16 0.38
C GLY A 119 -20.34 7.82 1.70
N LYS A 120 -19.34 6.93 1.67
CA LYS A 120 -18.58 6.50 2.87
C LYS A 120 -17.08 6.70 2.66
N PRO A 121 -16.52 7.89 2.88
CA PRO A 121 -15.12 8.18 2.65
C PRO A 121 -14.19 7.23 3.42
N GLY A 122 -13.21 6.66 2.70
CA GLY A 122 -12.22 5.76 3.30
C GLY A 122 -12.76 4.39 3.74
N TYR A 123 -14.03 4.07 3.46
CA TYR A 123 -14.62 2.77 3.76
C TYR A 123 -14.73 1.92 2.50
N TYR A 124 -14.25 0.69 2.58
CA TYR A 124 -14.21 -0.25 1.46
C TYR A 124 -14.87 -1.56 1.84
N ALA A 125 -15.66 -2.12 0.91
CA ALA A 125 -16.17 -3.48 0.96
C ALA A 125 -15.50 -4.25 -0.17
N LEU A 126 -14.66 -5.20 0.17
CA LEU A 126 -13.78 -5.91 -0.76
C LEU A 126 -13.99 -7.42 -0.65
N GLU A 127 -13.55 -8.12 -1.66
CA GLU A 127 -13.61 -9.57 -1.71
C GLU A 127 -12.30 -10.13 -2.27
N VAL A 128 -11.82 -11.21 -1.67
CA VAL A 128 -10.65 -11.93 -2.12
C VAL A 128 -11.03 -13.38 -2.42
N PRO A 129 -10.52 -13.98 -3.52
CA PRO A 129 -10.79 -15.37 -3.83
C PRO A 129 -10.46 -16.31 -2.67
N GLY A 130 -11.30 -17.30 -2.43
CA GLY A 130 -11.00 -18.39 -1.52
C GLY A 130 -9.86 -19.26 -2.05
N VAL A 131 -9.23 -20.05 -1.17
CA VAL A 131 -8.15 -20.96 -1.55
C VAL A 131 -8.74 -22.33 -1.90
N GLY A 132 -8.37 -22.85 -3.06
CA GLY A 132 -8.84 -24.14 -3.54
C GLY A 132 -10.33 -24.11 -3.91
N ARG A 133 -11.16 -24.82 -3.15
CA ARG A 133 -12.63 -24.90 -3.33
C ARG A 133 -13.40 -24.01 -2.35
N GLU A 134 -12.71 -23.25 -1.52
CA GLU A 134 -13.36 -22.38 -0.54
C GLU A 134 -14.04 -21.18 -1.25
N PRO A 135 -15.17 -20.71 -0.72
CA PRO A 135 -15.82 -19.51 -1.26
C PRO A 135 -14.94 -18.27 -1.08
N PRO A 136 -15.18 -17.23 -1.88
CA PRO A 136 -14.54 -15.94 -1.67
C PRO A 136 -14.76 -15.39 -0.27
N VAL A 137 -13.77 -14.66 0.23
CA VAL A 137 -13.82 -14.03 1.56
C VAL A 137 -14.08 -12.54 1.39
N ARG A 138 -15.20 -12.09 1.91
CA ARG A 138 -15.51 -10.67 2.01
C ARG A 138 -14.76 -10.06 3.19
N TYR A 139 -14.28 -8.84 3.04
CA TYR A 139 -13.69 -8.10 4.13
C TYR A 139 -13.92 -6.59 3.96
N TYR A 140 -13.87 -5.88 5.07
CA TYR A 140 -14.13 -4.45 5.13
C TYR A 140 -12.91 -3.72 5.63
N VAL A 141 -12.67 -2.54 5.07
CA VAL A 141 -11.55 -1.70 5.46
C VAL A 141 -12.04 -0.29 5.75
N GLN A 142 -11.58 0.29 6.84
CA GLN A 142 -11.69 1.72 7.11
C GLN A 142 -10.30 2.34 7.20
N LEU A 143 -10.05 3.30 6.36
CA LEU A 143 -8.84 4.13 6.40
C LEU A 143 -9.01 5.30 7.38
N PRO A 144 -7.94 5.78 8.03
CA PRO A 144 -8.00 7.00 8.81
C PRO A 144 -8.29 8.23 7.93
N PRO A 145 -8.86 9.31 8.48
CA PRO A 145 -9.26 10.49 7.69
C PRO A 145 -8.13 11.13 6.88
N GLU A 146 -6.90 11.14 7.43
CA GLU A 146 -5.72 11.72 6.76
C GLU A 146 -4.91 10.65 6.00
N TYR A 147 -5.55 9.61 5.48
CA TYR A 147 -4.83 8.57 4.74
C TYR A 147 -4.12 9.13 3.50
N ASP A 148 -2.83 8.81 3.40
CA ASP A 148 -2.00 9.07 2.24
C ASP A 148 -1.28 7.78 1.82
N PRO A 149 -1.37 7.35 0.54
CA PRO A 149 -0.76 6.11 0.08
C PRO A 149 0.77 6.08 0.17
N TYR A 150 1.41 7.21 0.40
CA TYR A 150 2.86 7.31 0.59
C TYR A 150 3.32 7.31 2.05
N ARG A 151 2.38 7.16 2.99
CA ARG A 151 2.64 7.03 4.42
C ARG A 151 2.20 5.64 4.88
N ARG A 152 2.97 5.01 5.77
CA ARG A 152 2.63 3.70 6.33
C ARG A 152 1.83 3.84 7.61
N TYR A 153 0.80 3.00 7.75
CA TYR A 153 -0.15 3.08 8.84
C TYR A 153 -0.17 1.80 9.67
N PRO A 154 -0.18 1.88 11.00
CA PRO A 154 -0.48 0.75 11.84
C PRO A 154 -1.89 0.24 11.54
N THR A 155 -2.11 -1.05 11.68
CA THR A 155 -3.35 -1.69 11.25
C THR A 155 -3.90 -2.60 12.31
N ILE A 156 -5.21 -2.55 12.52
CA ILE A 156 -5.95 -3.48 13.38
C ILE A 156 -6.72 -4.43 12.47
N VAL A 157 -6.40 -5.71 12.56
CA VAL A 157 -7.24 -6.78 12.01
C VAL A 157 -8.18 -7.23 13.12
N THR A 158 -9.49 -7.04 12.92
CA THR A 158 -10.48 -7.30 13.95
C THR A 158 -11.43 -8.42 13.52
N LEU A 159 -11.63 -9.40 14.41
CA LEU A 159 -12.40 -10.61 14.14
C LEU A 159 -13.74 -10.54 14.87
N ARG A 160 -14.83 -10.74 14.11
CA ARG A 160 -16.17 -10.76 14.67
C ARG A 160 -16.45 -12.03 15.47
N GLY A 161 -17.28 -11.91 16.49
CA GLY A 161 -17.86 -13.03 17.23
C GLY A 161 -19.17 -13.55 16.63
N ALA A 162 -19.73 -14.59 17.25
CA ALA A 162 -21.01 -15.14 16.86
C ALA A 162 -22.13 -14.10 17.02
N GLY A 163 -23.04 -14.04 16.04
CA GLY A 163 -24.19 -13.13 16.07
C GLY A 163 -23.86 -11.66 15.78
N THR A 164 -22.61 -11.33 15.40
CA THR A 164 -22.20 -10.00 14.96
C THR A 164 -21.74 -10.01 13.51
N THR A 165 -21.53 -8.83 12.92
CA THR A 165 -21.03 -8.70 11.54
C THR A 165 -19.62 -8.12 11.50
N ALA A 166 -18.93 -8.30 10.39
CA ALA A 166 -17.61 -7.71 10.19
C ALA A 166 -17.70 -6.18 10.14
N GLU A 167 -18.78 -5.62 9.60
CA GLU A 167 -19.04 -4.17 9.59
C GLU A 167 -19.15 -3.60 11.01
N LEU A 168 -19.83 -4.29 11.92
CA LEU A 168 -19.92 -3.87 13.32
C LEU A 168 -18.55 -3.86 14.01
N GLN A 169 -17.62 -4.73 13.60
CA GLN A 169 -16.25 -4.69 14.08
C GLN A 169 -15.50 -3.46 13.58
N VAL A 170 -15.76 -3.02 12.34
CA VAL A 170 -15.24 -1.74 11.86
C VAL A 170 -15.80 -0.59 12.68
N ASP A 171 -17.12 -0.58 12.94
CA ASP A 171 -17.77 0.47 13.74
C ASP A 171 -17.23 0.52 15.17
N TRP A 172 -16.91 -0.62 15.76
CA TRP A 172 -16.32 -0.70 17.10
C TRP A 172 -14.99 0.07 17.20
N TRP A 173 -14.12 -0.08 16.23
CA TRP A 173 -12.80 0.55 16.24
C TRP A 173 -12.79 1.95 15.63
N ALA A 174 -13.42 2.11 14.49
CA ALA A 174 -13.42 3.37 13.74
C ALA A 174 -14.49 4.35 14.21
N GLY A 175 -15.49 3.89 14.98
CA GLY A 175 -16.63 4.66 15.39
C GLY A 175 -17.76 4.68 14.35
N ALA A 176 -18.96 5.05 14.79
CA ALA A 176 -20.08 5.28 13.88
C ALA A 176 -19.85 6.54 13.03
N TRP A 177 -20.56 6.63 11.91
CA TRP A 177 -20.58 7.82 11.06
C TRP A 177 -21.27 8.98 11.79
N ASN A 178 -20.63 10.13 11.83
CA ASN A 178 -21.23 11.36 12.33
C ASN A 178 -22.01 12.09 11.21
N GLN A 179 -22.66 13.22 11.55
CA GLN A 179 -23.42 14.03 10.59
C GLN A 179 -22.56 14.60 9.46
N ALA A 180 -21.27 14.80 9.68
CA ALA A 180 -20.32 15.27 8.67
C ALA A 180 -19.79 14.14 7.77
N GLY A 181 -20.27 12.90 7.91
CA GLY A 181 -19.79 11.75 7.13
C GLY A 181 -18.37 11.31 7.50
N VAL A 182 -17.95 11.54 8.74
CA VAL A 182 -16.62 11.17 9.24
C VAL A 182 -16.75 10.25 10.44
N ARG A 183 -15.84 9.28 10.55
CA ARG A 183 -15.70 8.41 11.72
C ARG A 183 -14.64 8.98 12.68
N THR A 184 -14.93 8.97 13.97
CA THR A 184 -14.06 9.55 15.02
C THR A 184 -13.80 8.58 16.17
N GLY A 185 -13.91 7.28 15.93
CA GLY A 185 -13.54 6.24 16.89
C GLY A 185 -12.04 6.21 17.18
N GLN A 186 -11.62 5.33 18.09
CA GLN A 186 -10.22 5.27 18.55
C GLN A 186 -9.25 5.03 17.39
N ALA A 187 -9.53 4.05 16.52
CA ALA A 187 -8.66 3.77 15.40
C ALA A 187 -8.54 4.97 14.44
N ALA A 188 -9.65 5.63 14.12
CA ALA A 188 -9.65 6.79 13.22
C ALA A 188 -8.85 7.97 13.81
N ARG A 189 -9.00 8.27 15.10
CA ARG A 189 -8.27 9.35 15.79
C ARG A 189 -6.78 9.11 15.94
N HIS A 190 -6.36 7.85 16.03
CA HIS A 190 -4.97 7.48 16.20
C HIS A 190 -4.28 7.03 14.91
N GLY A 191 -4.94 7.22 13.75
CA GLY A 191 -4.35 6.96 12.44
C GLY A 191 -4.16 5.48 12.13
N TYR A 192 -5.03 4.58 12.63
CA TYR A 192 -5.01 3.16 12.30
C TYR A 192 -5.89 2.84 11.11
N ILE A 193 -5.44 1.93 10.27
CA ILE A 193 -6.30 1.22 9.33
C ILE A 193 -7.02 0.12 10.11
N VAL A 194 -8.33 -0.07 9.87
CA VAL A 194 -9.12 -1.17 10.44
C VAL A 194 -9.48 -2.13 9.32
N ILE A 195 -9.20 -3.42 9.51
CA ILE A 195 -9.56 -4.49 8.58
C ILE A 195 -10.43 -5.49 9.32
N ALA A 196 -11.63 -5.77 8.79
CA ALA A 196 -12.55 -6.74 9.36
C ALA A 196 -12.88 -7.82 8.32
N PRO A 197 -12.19 -8.96 8.29
CA PRO A 197 -12.56 -10.08 7.43
C PRO A 197 -13.79 -10.79 7.94
N ASP A 198 -14.67 -11.20 7.03
CA ASP A 198 -15.80 -12.08 7.34
C ASP A 198 -15.30 -13.54 7.29
N TRP A 199 -14.54 -13.90 8.31
CA TRP A 199 -13.72 -15.09 8.41
C TRP A 199 -14.47 -16.40 8.74
N PRO A 200 -15.59 -16.38 9.52
CA PRO A 200 -16.29 -17.62 9.85
C PRO A 200 -17.08 -18.18 8.66
N ALA A 201 -17.33 -19.48 8.70
CA ALA A 201 -18.33 -20.09 7.83
C ALA A 201 -19.75 -19.59 8.19
N GLU A 202 -20.66 -19.73 7.24
CA GLU A 202 -22.09 -19.46 7.48
C GLU A 202 -22.59 -20.27 8.69
N HIS A 203 -23.31 -19.61 9.60
CA HIS A 203 -23.86 -20.19 10.85
C HIS A 203 -22.81 -20.70 11.87
N GLN A 204 -21.53 -20.45 11.66
CA GLN A 204 -20.48 -20.85 12.61
C GLN A 204 -20.59 -20.05 13.91
N LYS A 205 -20.59 -20.76 15.05
CA LYS A 205 -20.74 -20.18 16.39
C LYS A 205 -19.50 -20.30 17.27
N GLN A 206 -18.50 -21.02 16.82
CA GLN A 206 -17.26 -21.25 17.55
C GLN A 206 -16.07 -21.24 16.61
N TYR A 207 -14.95 -20.78 17.10
CA TYR A 207 -13.67 -20.91 16.41
C TYR A 207 -13.21 -22.38 16.42
N THR A 208 -12.92 -22.92 15.26
CA THR A 208 -12.60 -24.35 15.09
C THR A 208 -11.13 -24.62 14.81
N TYR A 209 -10.28 -23.58 14.80
CA TYR A 209 -8.85 -23.68 14.51
C TYR A 209 -8.57 -24.28 13.11
N SER A 210 -9.48 -24.09 12.19
CA SER A 210 -9.37 -24.67 10.84
C SER A 210 -8.44 -23.85 9.94
N ALA A 211 -7.81 -24.57 9.00
CA ALA A 211 -7.00 -23.92 7.96
C ALA A 211 -7.81 -22.90 7.15
N ARG A 212 -9.12 -23.13 6.94
CA ARG A 212 -10.02 -22.20 6.27
C ARG A 212 -10.11 -20.86 6.99
N GLU A 213 -10.35 -20.88 8.30
CA GLU A 213 -10.47 -19.68 9.13
C GLU A 213 -9.18 -18.84 9.08
N HIS A 214 -8.04 -19.51 9.27
CA HIS A 214 -6.73 -18.84 9.20
C HIS A 214 -6.46 -18.27 7.81
N THR A 215 -6.77 -19.03 6.76
CA THR A 215 -6.54 -18.61 5.38
C THR A 215 -7.42 -17.42 5.01
N ALA A 216 -8.69 -17.39 5.46
CA ALA A 216 -9.58 -16.27 5.24
C ALA A 216 -9.00 -14.95 5.78
N VAL A 217 -8.51 -14.96 7.01
CA VAL A 217 -7.88 -13.78 7.64
C VAL A 217 -6.60 -13.36 6.93
N LEU A 218 -5.73 -14.33 6.62
CA LEU A 218 -4.45 -14.05 5.97
C LEU A 218 -4.62 -13.55 4.53
N GLN A 219 -5.57 -14.08 3.77
CA GLN A 219 -5.83 -13.62 2.40
C GLN A 219 -6.40 -12.19 2.40
N ALA A 220 -7.34 -11.88 3.29
CA ALA A 220 -7.85 -10.52 3.44
C ALA A 220 -6.74 -9.52 3.80
N LEU A 221 -5.85 -9.86 4.73
CA LEU A 221 -4.72 -9.02 5.09
C LEU A 221 -3.73 -8.85 3.93
N ARG A 222 -3.39 -9.93 3.21
CA ARG A 222 -2.49 -9.88 2.05
C ARG A 222 -3.04 -9.02 0.91
N ASP A 223 -4.33 -9.14 0.61
CA ASP A 223 -4.97 -8.30 -0.40
C ASP A 223 -5.04 -6.84 0.04
N ALA A 224 -5.35 -6.57 1.31
CA ALA A 224 -5.31 -5.23 1.87
C ALA A 224 -3.91 -4.59 1.79
N CYS A 225 -2.82 -5.34 2.04
CA CYS A 225 -1.44 -4.86 1.87
C CYS A 225 -1.10 -4.48 0.41
N ARG A 226 -1.78 -5.07 -0.56
CA ARG A 226 -1.61 -4.73 -1.98
C ARG A 226 -2.39 -3.47 -2.39
N ARG A 227 -3.38 -3.06 -1.58
CA ARG A 227 -4.27 -1.91 -1.85
C ARG A 227 -4.01 -0.71 -0.97
N PHE A 228 -3.55 -0.91 0.24
CA PHE A 228 -3.38 0.13 1.25
C PHE A 228 -1.98 0.10 1.85
N SER A 229 -1.49 1.27 2.24
CA SER A 229 -0.14 1.45 2.81
C SER A 229 -0.09 1.00 4.28
N ILE A 230 -0.17 -0.30 4.47
CA ILE A 230 -0.07 -0.96 5.77
C ILE A 230 1.39 -1.02 6.21
N ASP A 231 1.65 -0.69 7.46
CA ASP A 231 2.90 -0.98 8.13
C ASP A 231 2.86 -2.43 8.65
N THR A 232 3.52 -3.33 7.93
CA THR A 232 3.51 -4.76 8.23
C THR A 232 4.19 -5.12 9.56
N ASP A 233 5.00 -4.22 10.11
CA ASP A 233 5.64 -4.40 11.43
C ASP A 233 4.71 -3.98 12.59
N ARG A 234 3.58 -3.33 12.26
CA ARG A 234 2.59 -2.85 13.22
C ARG A 234 1.17 -3.30 12.85
N VAL A 235 1.00 -4.60 12.66
CA VAL A 235 -0.31 -5.24 12.47
C VAL A 235 -0.73 -5.90 13.77
N PHE A 236 -1.86 -5.48 14.30
CA PHE A 236 -2.43 -5.95 15.55
C PHE A 236 -3.67 -6.79 15.28
N LEU A 237 -3.75 -7.97 15.87
CA LEU A 237 -4.93 -8.82 15.80
C LEU A 237 -5.80 -8.58 17.03
N SER A 238 -7.08 -8.36 16.80
CA SER A 238 -8.10 -8.22 17.83
C SER A 238 -9.30 -9.11 17.51
N GLY A 239 -10.02 -9.53 18.51
CA GLY A 239 -11.25 -10.31 18.36
C GLY A 239 -12.17 -10.10 19.55
N HIS A 240 -13.43 -10.49 19.36
CA HIS A 240 -14.43 -10.44 20.41
C HIS A 240 -15.25 -11.73 20.41
N SER A 241 -15.43 -12.29 21.61
CA SER A 241 -16.30 -13.44 21.92
C SER A 241 -15.80 -14.79 21.39
N MET A 242 -15.90 -15.08 20.12
CA MET A 242 -15.73 -16.41 19.52
C MET A 242 -14.30 -16.94 19.50
#